data_defbaa2c00ab7bd50df865fcd0bd779a
#
_entry.id   defbaa2c00ab7bd50df865fcd0bd779a
#
_cell.length_a   1.000
_cell.length_b   1.000
_cell.length_c   1.000
_cell.angle_alpha   90.00
_cell.angle_beta   90.00
_cell.angle_gamma   90.00
#
_symmetry.space_group_name_H-M   'P 1'
#
loop_
_entity.id
_entity.type
_entity.pdbx_description
1 polymer ?
#
loop_
_entity_poly.entity_id
_entity_poly.type
_entity_poly.pdbx_seq_one_letter_code
_entity_poly.pdbx_strand_id
1 'polypeptide(L)'
;MRHTLFLMILLLSLSCTSRSQAKRDSIIDTLSDSLSDSIFPTDTLRLLFVGDLMQHQGQINAARTSTGYDYSTCFTYVKEEIKKADLSIANLEVTLGGKPYKGYPAFSAPDEFLTAIHDAGFNVLVTANNHSLDRGKSGLERTIQLIDSLKVPHAGTYINADEREKKYPLLLEKNGFRIALLNYTYGTNGIPVTPPNIVNYIDTAIIAKDIEESKAMKPDAS
;
A
#
# COMPACT_ATOMS: atom_id res chain seq x y z
N MET A 1 -47.46 -31.40 56.01
CA MET A 1 -47.63 -30.14 55.25
C MET A 1 -46.60 -29.04 55.60
N ARG A 2 -45.88 -29.10 56.72
CA ARG A 2 -44.89 -28.04 57.09
C ARG A 2 -43.55 -28.18 56.42
N HIS A 3 -43.12 -29.36 56.01
CA HIS A 3 -41.80 -29.59 55.39
C HIS A 3 -41.72 -29.24 53.86
N THR A 4 -42.83 -29.35 53.14
CA THR A 4 -42.91 -29.00 51.72
C THR A 4 -42.88 -27.50 51.46
N LEU A 5 -43.38 -26.68 52.39
CA LEU A 5 -43.34 -25.22 52.24
C LEU A 5 -41.96 -24.62 52.47
N PHE A 6 -41.16 -25.26 53.36
CA PHE A 6 -39.78 -24.78 53.63
C PHE A 6 -38.81 -25.08 52.46
N LEU A 7 -39.01 -26.20 51.75
CA LEU A 7 -38.21 -26.56 50.59
C LEU A 7 -38.48 -25.67 49.38
N MET A 8 -39.76 -25.24 49.22
CA MET A 8 -40.13 -24.33 48.12
C MET A 8 -39.60 -22.89 48.30
N ILE A 9 -39.49 -22.40 49.54
CA ILE A 9 -38.91 -21.08 49.84
C ILE A 9 -37.39 -21.10 49.62
N LEU A 10 -36.68 -22.21 49.92
CA LEU A 10 -35.25 -22.36 49.72
C LEU A 10 -34.88 -22.42 48.21
N LEU A 11 -35.69 -23.08 47.39
CA LEU A 11 -35.53 -23.15 45.93
C LEU A 11 -35.78 -21.78 45.25
N LEU A 12 -36.74 -21.00 45.74
CA LEU A 12 -36.99 -19.63 45.24
C LEU A 12 -35.87 -18.65 45.60
N SER A 13 -35.24 -18.79 46.77
CA SER A 13 -34.11 -17.93 47.17
C SER A 13 -32.83 -18.24 46.38
N LEU A 14 -32.55 -19.51 46.06
CA LEU A 14 -31.43 -19.92 45.23
C LEU A 14 -31.56 -19.45 43.75
N SER A 15 -32.79 -19.47 43.20
CA SER A 15 -33.05 -19.00 41.83
C SER A 15 -32.95 -17.47 41.69
N CYS A 16 -33.21 -16.72 42.78
CA CYS A 16 -33.10 -15.26 42.74
C CYS A 16 -31.65 -14.76 42.83
N THR A 17 -30.79 -15.45 43.60
CA THR A 17 -29.35 -15.10 43.69
C THR A 17 -28.60 -15.42 42.41
N SER A 18 -28.87 -16.57 41.78
CA SER A 18 -28.20 -16.94 40.51
C SER A 18 -28.54 -15.99 39.35
N ARG A 19 -29.80 -15.52 39.29
CA ARG A 19 -30.24 -14.59 38.24
C ARG A 19 -29.66 -13.18 38.41
N SER A 20 -29.44 -12.75 39.67
CA SER A 20 -28.79 -11.44 39.96
C SER A 20 -27.29 -11.48 39.67
N GLN A 21 -26.62 -12.61 39.91
CA GLN A 21 -25.19 -12.80 39.61
C GLN A 21 -24.97 -12.81 38.09
N ALA A 22 -25.68 -13.62 37.33
CA ALA A 22 -25.56 -13.68 35.87
C ALA A 22 -25.85 -12.31 35.19
N LYS A 23 -26.78 -11.53 35.75
CA LYS A 23 -27.04 -10.17 35.23
C LYS A 23 -25.93 -9.17 35.57
N ARG A 24 -25.26 -9.34 36.73
CA ARG A 24 -24.09 -8.54 37.10
C ARG A 24 -22.88 -8.88 36.23
N ASP A 25 -22.60 -10.15 36.01
CA ASP A 25 -21.49 -10.62 35.21
C ASP A 25 -21.65 -10.17 33.74
N SER A 26 -22.85 -10.27 33.18
CA SER A 26 -23.18 -9.76 31.84
C SER A 26 -23.03 -8.23 31.72
N ILE A 27 -23.34 -7.45 32.75
CA ILE A 27 -23.17 -5.99 32.75
C ILE A 27 -21.68 -5.63 32.87
N ILE A 28 -20.92 -6.38 33.69
CA ILE A 28 -19.48 -6.18 33.84
C ILE A 28 -18.76 -6.50 32.54
N ASP A 29 -19.08 -7.60 31.86
CA ASP A 29 -18.52 -7.95 30.56
C ASP A 29 -18.87 -6.92 29.48
N THR A 30 -20.11 -6.45 29.42
CA THR A 30 -20.53 -5.40 28.46
C THR A 30 -19.86 -4.05 28.76
N LEU A 31 -19.63 -3.72 30.04
CA LEU A 31 -18.94 -2.51 30.44
C LEU A 31 -17.42 -2.64 30.21
N SER A 32 -16.82 -3.81 30.41
CA SER A 32 -15.41 -4.05 30.11
C SER A 32 -15.12 -3.97 28.61
N ASP A 33 -15.98 -4.55 27.78
CA ASP A 33 -15.86 -4.43 26.32
C ASP A 33 -16.06 -2.99 25.84
N SER A 34 -17.05 -2.27 26.37
CA SER A 34 -17.27 -0.86 26.02
C SER A 34 -16.18 0.08 26.54
N LEU A 35 -15.54 -0.24 27.69
CA LEU A 35 -14.43 0.51 28.25
C LEU A 35 -13.11 0.18 27.55
N SER A 36 -12.90 -1.05 27.07
CA SER A 36 -11.70 -1.40 26.29
C SER A 36 -11.68 -0.69 24.94
N ASP A 37 -12.82 -0.51 24.29
CA ASP A 37 -12.93 0.23 23.02
C ASP A 37 -12.87 1.76 23.20
N SER A 38 -13.10 2.30 24.39
CA SER A 38 -13.20 3.75 24.63
C SER A 38 -12.00 4.38 25.33
N ILE A 39 -11.10 3.58 25.91
CA ILE A 39 -10.05 4.14 26.77
C ILE A 39 -8.77 4.52 26.01
N PHE A 40 -8.45 3.86 24.90
CA PHE A 40 -7.38 4.27 23.98
C PHE A 40 -7.68 3.74 22.58
N PRO A 41 -8.23 4.55 21.68
CA PRO A 41 -8.12 4.20 20.26
C PRO A 41 -6.62 4.15 19.96
N THR A 42 -6.04 2.98 19.88
CA THR A 42 -4.69 2.82 19.36
C THR A 42 -4.78 3.13 17.87
N ASP A 43 -4.48 4.39 17.52
CA ASP A 43 -4.29 4.72 16.13
C ASP A 43 -3.20 3.79 15.59
N THR A 44 -3.59 2.96 14.66
CA THR A 44 -2.69 1.97 14.06
C THR A 44 -2.63 2.23 12.56
N LEU A 45 -1.41 2.27 12.02
CA LEU A 45 -1.17 2.31 10.59
C LEU A 45 -0.47 1.02 10.16
N ARG A 46 -1.10 0.26 9.26
CA ARG A 46 -0.54 -0.95 8.68
C ARG A 46 0.14 -0.62 7.36
N LEU A 47 1.46 -0.78 7.33
CA LEU A 47 2.26 -0.61 6.13
C LEU A 47 2.63 -1.98 5.57
N LEU A 48 2.40 -2.18 4.27
CA LEU A 48 2.88 -3.33 3.52
C LEU A 48 3.90 -2.84 2.49
N PHE A 49 5.11 -3.39 2.54
CA PHE A 49 6.10 -3.20 1.50
C PHE A 49 6.31 -4.52 0.77
N VAL A 50 6.23 -4.48 -0.55
CA VAL A 50 6.61 -5.61 -1.39
C VAL A 50 7.73 -5.21 -2.33
N GLY A 51 8.43 -6.19 -2.90
CA GLY A 51 9.49 -5.97 -3.88
C GLY A 51 8.94 -5.62 -5.26
N ASP A 52 9.58 -6.21 -6.28
CA ASP A 52 9.44 -5.80 -7.66
C ASP A 52 8.16 -6.35 -8.31
N LEU A 53 7.33 -5.44 -8.77
CA LEU A 53 6.23 -5.74 -9.69
C LEU A 53 6.78 -5.68 -11.12
N MET A 54 7.16 -6.85 -11.59
CA MET A 54 7.84 -7.04 -12.88
C MET A 54 7.17 -8.15 -13.66
N GLN A 55 7.32 -8.15 -14.98
CA GLN A 55 6.88 -9.24 -15.84
C GLN A 55 7.86 -9.52 -16.98
N HIS A 56 8.13 -10.80 -17.21
CA HIS A 56 8.87 -11.28 -18.34
C HIS A 56 7.96 -11.68 -19.50
N GLN A 57 8.55 -12.00 -20.66
CA GLN A 57 7.80 -12.32 -21.87
C GLN A 57 6.81 -13.47 -21.68
N GLY A 58 7.14 -14.47 -20.86
CA GLY A 58 6.24 -15.58 -20.54
C GLY A 58 4.95 -15.13 -19.87
N GLN A 59 5.04 -14.18 -18.95
CA GLN A 59 3.88 -13.62 -18.23
C GLN A 59 3.04 -12.74 -19.17
N ILE A 60 3.67 -11.93 -20.04
CA ILE A 60 2.95 -11.16 -21.08
C ILE A 60 2.19 -12.10 -22.01
N ASN A 61 2.82 -13.20 -22.42
CA ASN A 61 2.18 -14.17 -23.31
C ASN A 61 1.02 -14.90 -22.62
N ALA A 62 1.18 -15.26 -21.35
CA ALA A 62 0.15 -15.92 -20.55
C ALA A 62 -1.08 -15.02 -20.30
N ALA A 63 -0.87 -13.70 -20.16
CA ALA A 63 -1.94 -12.73 -19.96
C ALA A 63 -2.70 -12.38 -21.24
N ARG A 64 -2.20 -12.80 -22.42
CA ARG A 64 -2.80 -12.43 -23.72
C ARG A 64 -4.19 -13.05 -23.88
N THR A 65 -5.14 -12.22 -24.30
CA THR A 65 -6.52 -12.61 -24.68
C THR A 65 -6.76 -12.31 -26.16
N SER A 66 -7.97 -12.59 -26.65
CA SER A 66 -8.37 -12.24 -28.01
C SER A 66 -8.46 -10.73 -28.26
N THR A 67 -8.65 -9.93 -27.19
CA THR A 67 -8.91 -8.48 -27.29
C THR A 67 -7.87 -7.60 -26.61
N GLY A 68 -6.94 -8.18 -25.82
CA GLY A 68 -5.95 -7.43 -25.06
C GLY A 68 -5.16 -8.32 -24.10
N TYR A 69 -5.08 -7.90 -22.84
CA TYR A 69 -4.38 -8.63 -21.79
C TYR A 69 -5.23 -8.70 -20.52
N ASP A 70 -5.16 -9.81 -19.81
CA ASP A 70 -5.83 -10.01 -18.52
C ASP A 70 -4.84 -10.49 -17.46
N TYR A 71 -4.62 -9.66 -16.45
CA TYR A 71 -3.77 -9.94 -15.30
C TYR A 71 -4.60 -10.14 -14.02
N SER A 72 -5.92 -10.27 -14.11
CA SER A 72 -6.82 -10.33 -12.95
C SER A 72 -6.49 -11.48 -11.99
N THR A 73 -5.95 -12.59 -12.52
CA THR A 73 -5.59 -13.77 -11.73
C THR A 73 -4.21 -13.69 -11.07
N CYS A 74 -3.34 -12.74 -11.47
CA CYS A 74 -1.97 -12.67 -10.98
C CYS A 74 -1.88 -12.47 -9.45
N PHE A 75 -2.83 -11.75 -8.87
CA PHE A 75 -2.85 -11.38 -7.46
C PHE A 75 -3.89 -12.15 -6.64
N THR A 76 -4.58 -13.14 -7.21
CA THR A 76 -5.72 -13.82 -6.57
C THR A 76 -5.42 -14.31 -5.15
N TYR A 77 -4.25 -14.89 -4.92
CA TYR A 77 -3.89 -15.49 -3.63
C TYR A 77 -3.32 -14.51 -2.61
N VAL A 78 -2.94 -13.31 -3.03
CA VAL A 78 -2.32 -12.29 -2.16
C VAL A 78 -3.16 -11.02 -2.00
N LYS A 79 -4.19 -10.86 -2.83
CA LYS A 79 -5.05 -9.67 -2.86
C LYS A 79 -5.66 -9.32 -1.51
N GLU A 80 -6.14 -10.32 -0.77
CA GLU A 80 -6.74 -10.10 0.53
C GLU A 80 -5.71 -9.64 1.58
N GLU A 81 -4.47 -10.12 1.49
CA GLU A 81 -3.39 -9.66 2.37
C GLU A 81 -2.96 -8.24 2.03
N ILE A 82 -2.87 -7.91 0.73
CA ILE A 82 -2.53 -6.56 0.27
C ILE A 82 -3.56 -5.55 0.78
N LYS A 83 -4.85 -5.88 0.70
CA LYS A 83 -5.96 -5.01 1.12
C LYS A 83 -6.09 -4.81 2.62
N LYS A 84 -5.46 -5.66 3.45
CA LYS A 84 -5.45 -5.48 4.92
C LYS A 84 -4.55 -4.32 5.36
N ALA A 85 -3.62 -3.89 4.51
CA ALA A 85 -2.76 -2.76 4.82
C ALA A 85 -3.44 -1.43 4.45
N ASP A 86 -3.16 -0.40 5.25
CA ASP A 86 -3.63 0.96 4.99
C ASP A 86 -2.85 1.62 3.85
N LEU A 87 -1.54 1.35 3.80
CA LEU A 87 -0.63 1.73 2.72
C LEU A 87 0.10 0.48 2.23
N SER A 88 -0.14 0.13 0.96
CA SER A 88 0.50 -0.99 0.26
C SER A 88 1.42 -0.45 -0.82
N ILE A 89 2.73 -0.51 -0.54
CA ILE A 89 3.79 0.09 -1.33
C ILE A 89 4.48 -1.01 -2.15
N ALA A 90 4.67 -0.79 -3.45
CA ALA A 90 5.36 -1.72 -4.33
C ALA A 90 6.32 -1.02 -5.30
N ASN A 91 7.41 -1.70 -5.67
CA ASN A 91 8.31 -1.23 -6.71
C ASN A 91 7.77 -1.61 -8.10
N LEU A 92 7.35 -0.61 -8.88
CA LEU A 92 6.95 -0.83 -10.28
C LEU A 92 8.21 -0.91 -11.15
N GLU A 93 8.74 -2.12 -11.35
CA GLU A 93 10.01 -2.35 -12.03
C GLU A 93 9.85 -2.70 -13.51
N VAL A 94 8.92 -2.04 -14.15
CA VAL A 94 8.70 -2.07 -15.61
C VAL A 94 8.30 -0.69 -16.09
N THR A 95 8.64 -0.36 -17.35
CA THR A 95 8.00 0.79 -17.99
C THR A 95 6.67 0.41 -18.61
N LEU A 96 5.74 1.36 -18.67
CA LEU A 96 4.49 1.27 -19.42
C LEU A 96 4.64 2.04 -20.75
N GLY A 97 5.69 1.68 -21.50
CA GLY A 97 6.13 2.40 -22.72
C GLY A 97 5.26 2.20 -23.95
N GLY A 98 4.19 1.41 -23.83
CA GLY A 98 3.35 1.04 -24.97
C GLY A 98 3.94 -0.09 -25.83
N LYS A 99 3.30 -0.36 -26.97
CA LYS A 99 3.73 -1.40 -27.90
C LYS A 99 5.06 -1.04 -28.59
N PRO A 100 5.90 -2.04 -28.95
CA PRO A 100 5.69 -3.46 -28.69
C PRO A 100 5.95 -3.80 -27.21
N TYR A 101 5.07 -4.58 -26.60
CA TYR A 101 5.27 -5.08 -25.24
C TYR A 101 6.38 -6.11 -25.21
N LYS A 102 7.23 -6.05 -24.16
CA LYS A 102 8.46 -6.82 -24.14
C LYS A 102 8.88 -7.11 -22.69
N GLY A 103 9.41 -8.32 -22.49
CA GLY A 103 10.16 -8.68 -21.29
C GLY A 103 11.63 -8.26 -21.38
N TYR A 104 12.49 -8.98 -20.62
CA TYR A 104 13.93 -8.74 -20.59
C TYR A 104 14.54 -8.61 -22.01
N PRO A 105 15.56 -7.74 -22.21
CA PRO A 105 16.18 -6.84 -21.21
C PRO A 105 15.55 -5.44 -21.11
N ALA A 106 14.61 -5.07 -21.99
CA ALA A 106 14.02 -3.74 -22.06
C ALA A 106 12.50 -3.84 -21.91
N PHE A 107 12.06 -3.83 -20.67
CA PHE A 107 10.67 -4.09 -20.31
C PHE A 107 9.69 -3.02 -20.83
N SER A 108 8.58 -3.48 -21.35
CA SER A 108 7.42 -2.65 -21.65
C SER A 108 6.15 -3.45 -21.37
N ALA A 109 5.47 -3.14 -20.29
CA ALA A 109 4.26 -3.83 -19.86
C ALA A 109 3.01 -3.30 -20.58
N PRO A 110 1.98 -4.16 -20.82
CA PRO A 110 0.63 -3.70 -21.13
C PRO A 110 0.05 -2.86 -19.98
N ASP A 111 -0.80 -1.89 -20.31
CA ASP A 111 -1.41 -0.99 -19.33
C ASP A 111 -2.31 -1.76 -18.34
N GLU A 112 -2.90 -2.86 -18.79
CA GLU A 112 -3.71 -3.78 -17.98
C GLU A 112 -2.93 -4.37 -16.80
N PHE A 113 -1.59 -4.42 -16.89
CA PHE A 113 -0.76 -4.83 -15.75
C PHE A 113 -0.83 -3.81 -14.60
N LEU A 114 -0.73 -2.51 -14.89
CA LEU A 114 -0.90 -1.46 -13.89
C LEU A 114 -2.31 -1.47 -13.28
N THR A 115 -3.34 -1.66 -14.12
CA THR A 115 -4.72 -1.79 -13.65
C THR A 115 -4.86 -2.95 -12.66
N ALA A 116 -4.29 -4.11 -12.98
CA ALA A 116 -4.34 -5.28 -12.10
C ALA A 116 -3.58 -5.06 -10.77
N ILE A 117 -2.46 -4.34 -10.80
CA ILE A 117 -1.72 -3.91 -9.60
C ILE A 117 -2.61 -3.04 -8.70
N HIS A 118 -3.21 -2.01 -9.27
CA HIS A 118 -4.12 -1.12 -8.55
C HIS A 118 -5.34 -1.88 -7.99
N ASP A 119 -5.96 -2.74 -8.78
CA ASP A 119 -7.12 -3.55 -8.37
C ASP A 119 -6.78 -4.59 -7.30
N ALA A 120 -5.52 -5.03 -7.25
CA ALA A 120 -5.03 -5.90 -6.18
C ALA A 120 -4.98 -5.18 -4.83
N GLY A 121 -4.93 -3.84 -4.81
CA GLY A 121 -4.95 -3.03 -3.60
C GLY A 121 -3.64 -2.27 -3.33
N PHE A 122 -2.65 -2.33 -4.25
CA PHE A 122 -1.49 -1.47 -4.15
C PHE A 122 -1.91 -0.03 -4.39
N ASN A 123 -1.65 0.82 -3.40
CA ASN A 123 -2.11 2.20 -3.39
C ASN A 123 -0.97 3.23 -3.34
N VAL A 124 0.30 2.77 -3.34
CA VAL A 124 1.50 3.59 -3.47
C VAL A 124 2.52 2.84 -4.33
N LEU A 125 3.17 3.53 -5.26
CA LEU A 125 4.20 2.95 -6.11
C LEU A 125 5.53 3.68 -5.95
N VAL A 126 6.63 2.94 -5.93
CA VAL A 126 7.98 3.49 -6.10
C VAL A 126 8.49 3.15 -7.50
N THR A 127 9.17 4.08 -8.13
CA THR A 127 9.49 4.02 -9.57
C THR A 127 10.97 4.25 -9.89
N ALA A 128 11.81 4.67 -8.91
CA ALA A 128 13.24 4.73 -9.12
C ALA A 128 13.83 3.32 -8.95
N ASN A 129 14.11 2.69 -10.07
CA ASN A 129 14.76 1.40 -10.20
C ASN A 129 15.60 1.36 -11.48
N ASN A 130 16.36 0.30 -11.68
CA ASN A 130 17.24 0.18 -12.83
C ASN A 130 16.52 0.00 -14.17
N HIS A 131 15.22 -0.33 -14.16
CA HIS A 131 14.36 -0.46 -15.34
C HIS A 131 13.48 0.76 -15.64
N SER A 132 13.66 1.86 -14.89
CA SER A 132 12.88 3.09 -15.04
C SER A 132 12.95 3.70 -16.45
N LEU A 133 14.03 3.45 -17.18
CA LEU A 133 14.31 4.01 -18.50
C LEU A 133 14.35 2.99 -19.65
N ASP A 134 13.86 1.78 -19.45
CA ASP A 134 13.89 0.71 -20.49
C ASP A 134 13.26 1.11 -21.83
N ARG A 135 12.36 2.07 -21.80
CA ARG A 135 11.71 2.66 -22.99
C ARG A 135 12.04 4.15 -23.15
N GLY A 136 13.19 4.55 -22.59
CA GLY A 136 13.71 5.92 -22.68
C GLY A 136 12.77 6.96 -22.07
N LYS A 137 12.98 8.22 -22.50
CA LYS A 137 12.19 9.38 -22.06
C LYS A 137 10.68 9.17 -22.19
N SER A 138 10.22 8.79 -23.38
CA SER A 138 8.79 8.61 -23.64
C SER A 138 8.15 7.50 -22.81
N GLY A 139 8.92 6.43 -22.54
CA GLY A 139 8.46 5.36 -21.67
C GLY A 139 8.30 5.79 -20.22
N LEU A 140 9.26 6.54 -19.68
CA LEU A 140 9.19 7.10 -18.34
C LEU A 140 7.99 8.05 -18.20
N GLU A 141 7.87 9.03 -19.11
CA GLU A 141 6.78 10.00 -19.08
C GLU A 141 5.40 9.35 -19.18
N ARG A 142 5.25 8.36 -20.09
CA ARG A 142 4.01 7.61 -20.21
C ARG A 142 3.68 6.81 -18.96
N THR A 143 4.68 6.20 -18.33
CA THR A 143 4.51 5.47 -17.07
C THR A 143 3.96 6.38 -15.97
N ILE A 144 4.56 7.56 -15.78
CA ILE A 144 4.10 8.57 -14.83
C ILE A 144 2.64 8.99 -15.14
N GLN A 145 2.34 9.31 -16.40
CA GLN A 145 0.99 9.73 -16.81
C GLN A 145 -0.07 8.66 -16.51
N LEU A 146 0.25 7.38 -16.72
CA LEU A 146 -0.67 6.29 -16.42
C LEU A 146 -0.89 6.12 -14.91
N ILE A 147 0.17 6.20 -14.10
CA ILE A 147 0.05 6.16 -12.64
C ILE A 147 -0.80 7.34 -12.15
N ASP A 148 -0.54 8.55 -12.64
CA ASP A 148 -1.31 9.75 -12.30
C ASP A 148 -2.79 9.63 -12.72
N SER A 149 -3.08 8.98 -13.85
CA SER A 149 -4.46 8.75 -14.31
C SER A 149 -5.28 7.90 -13.35
N LEU A 150 -4.63 6.98 -12.63
CA LEU A 150 -5.23 6.17 -11.57
C LEU A 150 -5.19 6.88 -10.20
N LYS A 151 -4.60 8.08 -10.12
CA LYS A 151 -4.42 8.85 -8.88
C LYS A 151 -3.65 8.09 -7.81
N VAL A 152 -2.71 7.25 -8.22
CA VAL A 152 -1.84 6.50 -7.31
C VAL A 152 -0.65 7.39 -6.94
N PRO A 153 -0.41 7.70 -5.66
CA PRO A 153 0.80 8.38 -5.22
C PRO A 153 2.03 7.59 -5.63
N HIS A 154 3.06 8.27 -6.13
CA HIS A 154 4.30 7.62 -6.50
C HIS A 154 5.53 8.48 -6.21
N ALA A 155 6.68 7.84 -6.05
CA ALA A 155 7.97 8.49 -5.80
C ALA A 155 9.08 7.81 -6.61
N GLY A 156 10.07 8.61 -7.03
CA GLY A 156 11.32 8.10 -7.62
C GLY A 156 11.63 8.63 -9.00
N THR A 157 10.63 8.82 -9.88
CA THR A 157 10.79 9.37 -11.23
C THR A 157 9.83 10.52 -11.47
N TYR A 158 10.26 11.52 -12.26
CA TYR A 158 9.51 12.77 -12.51
C TYR A 158 9.73 13.25 -13.93
N ILE A 159 8.72 13.93 -14.48
CA ILE A 159 8.78 14.53 -15.82
C ILE A 159 9.78 15.70 -15.87
N ASN A 160 9.88 16.45 -14.76
CA ASN A 160 10.82 17.57 -14.65
C ASN A 160 11.12 17.93 -13.18
N ALA A 161 11.98 18.94 -12.98
CA ALA A 161 12.38 19.40 -11.65
C ALA A 161 11.22 20.00 -10.85
N ASP A 162 10.33 20.75 -11.50
CA ASP A 162 9.18 21.38 -10.85
C ASP A 162 8.19 20.32 -10.29
N GLU A 163 8.02 19.22 -11.02
CA GLU A 163 7.21 18.10 -10.55
C GLU A 163 7.85 17.42 -9.35
N ARG A 164 9.18 17.16 -9.41
CA ARG A 164 9.90 16.58 -8.27
C ARG A 164 9.79 17.47 -7.04
N GLU A 165 10.05 18.77 -7.18
CA GLU A 165 9.97 19.72 -6.06
C GLU A 165 8.58 19.73 -5.38
N LYS A 166 7.52 19.60 -6.18
CA LYS A 166 6.14 19.60 -5.67
C LYS A 166 5.71 18.28 -5.04
N LYS A 167 6.22 17.15 -5.53
CA LYS A 167 5.76 15.81 -5.15
C LYS A 167 6.75 15.06 -4.23
N TYR A 168 7.95 15.57 -3.99
CA TYR A 168 9.01 14.84 -3.28
C TYR A 168 9.71 15.71 -2.25
N PRO A 169 9.96 15.22 -1.02
CA PRO A 169 9.63 13.86 -0.52
C PRO A 169 8.13 13.57 -0.55
N LEU A 170 7.74 12.31 -0.85
CA LEU A 170 6.32 11.95 -0.93
C LEU A 170 5.73 11.82 0.47
N LEU A 171 4.87 12.76 0.84
CA LEU A 171 4.15 12.71 2.12
C LEU A 171 2.82 11.97 1.93
N LEU A 172 2.64 10.89 2.69
CA LEU A 172 1.44 10.07 2.74
C LEU A 172 0.72 10.31 4.06
N GLU A 173 -0.57 10.65 4.00
CA GLU A 173 -1.40 10.88 5.19
C GLU A 173 -2.49 9.81 5.24
N LYS A 174 -2.52 9.02 6.32
CA LYS A 174 -3.48 7.93 6.50
C LYS A 174 -3.71 7.66 7.98
N ASN A 175 -4.96 7.51 8.39
CA ASN A 175 -5.37 7.20 9.77
C ASN A 175 -4.76 8.15 10.82
N GLY A 176 -4.57 9.43 10.49
CA GLY A 176 -3.93 10.41 11.37
C GLY A 176 -2.40 10.39 11.34
N PHE A 177 -1.77 9.41 10.68
CA PHE A 177 -0.32 9.34 10.53
C PHE A 177 0.16 10.07 9.27
N ARG A 178 1.37 10.60 9.35
CA ARG A 178 2.11 11.26 8.26
C ARG A 178 3.41 10.50 8.02
N ILE A 179 3.54 9.90 6.85
CA ILE A 179 4.72 9.10 6.47
C ILE A 179 5.41 9.78 5.29
N ALA A 180 6.70 10.07 5.41
CA ALA A 180 7.52 10.55 4.30
C ALA A 180 8.17 9.35 3.60
N LEU A 181 7.87 9.15 2.32
CA LEU A 181 8.43 8.07 1.52
C LEU A 181 9.52 8.61 0.59
N LEU A 182 10.72 8.02 0.70
CA LEU A 182 11.88 8.31 -0.13
C LEU A 182 12.21 7.07 -0.98
N ASN A 183 12.59 7.29 -2.26
CA ASN A 183 12.94 6.21 -3.17
C ASN A 183 14.07 6.63 -4.11
N TYR A 184 15.09 5.79 -4.24
CA TYR A 184 16.28 6.02 -5.05
C TYR A 184 16.73 4.73 -5.73
N THR A 185 17.48 4.87 -6.84
CA THR A 185 18.13 3.76 -7.54
C THR A 185 19.62 4.00 -7.70
N TYR A 186 20.39 2.93 -7.80
CA TYR A 186 21.83 3.00 -8.11
C TYR A 186 22.11 3.35 -9.57
N GLY A 187 21.15 3.17 -10.47
CA GLY A 187 21.37 3.38 -11.90
C GLY A 187 20.14 2.99 -12.73
N THR A 188 20.27 3.14 -14.04
CA THR A 188 19.23 2.87 -15.05
C THR A 188 19.77 1.98 -16.18
N ASN A 189 20.51 0.92 -15.81
CA ASN A 189 21.12 -0.04 -16.73
C ASN A 189 21.96 0.61 -17.85
N GLY A 190 22.63 1.73 -17.52
CA GLY A 190 23.46 2.48 -18.45
C GLY A 190 22.68 3.37 -19.44
N ILE A 191 21.36 3.45 -19.34
CA ILE A 191 20.55 4.34 -20.16
C ILE A 191 20.58 5.74 -19.51
N PRO A 192 21.06 6.79 -20.19
CA PRO A 192 21.13 8.12 -19.60
C PRO A 192 19.73 8.74 -19.46
N VAL A 193 19.50 9.45 -18.35
CA VAL A 193 18.30 10.26 -18.18
C VAL A 193 18.34 11.43 -19.17
N THR A 194 17.28 11.58 -19.95
CA THR A 194 17.15 12.68 -20.90
C THR A 194 16.39 13.86 -20.26
N PRO A 195 16.99 15.04 -20.16
CA PRO A 195 16.31 16.21 -19.64
C PRO A 195 15.00 16.51 -20.40
N PRO A 196 13.97 17.06 -19.70
CA PRO A 196 13.96 17.51 -18.31
C PRO A 196 13.63 16.41 -17.29
N ASN A 197 13.52 15.11 -17.70
CA ASN A 197 13.17 14.04 -16.79
C ASN A 197 14.17 13.88 -15.65
N ILE A 198 13.68 13.38 -14.52
CA ILE A 198 14.49 13.09 -13.34
C ILE A 198 14.21 11.66 -12.89
N VAL A 199 15.29 10.96 -12.54
CA VAL A 199 15.28 9.72 -11.76
C VAL A 199 16.10 9.99 -10.51
N ASN A 200 15.55 9.66 -9.34
CA ASN A 200 16.28 9.81 -8.08
C ASN A 200 17.40 8.76 -8.02
N TYR A 201 18.62 9.20 -8.21
CA TYR A 201 19.81 8.37 -8.02
C TYR A 201 20.30 8.40 -6.57
N ILE A 202 20.96 7.33 -6.15
CA ILE A 202 21.69 7.28 -4.87
C ILE A 202 22.86 8.28 -4.96
N ASP A 203 22.68 9.42 -4.33
CA ASP A 203 23.66 10.46 -4.10
C ASP A 203 23.56 10.91 -2.66
N THR A 204 24.64 10.80 -1.89
CA THR A 204 24.61 11.05 -0.44
C THR A 204 24.26 12.49 -0.09
N ALA A 205 24.65 13.47 -0.93
CA ALA A 205 24.33 14.87 -0.69
C ALA A 205 22.84 15.15 -0.96
N ILE A 206 22.30 14.59 -2.05
CA ILE A 206 20.89 14.71 -2.40
C ILE A 206 20.04 13.99 -1.35
N ILE A 207 20.40 12.78 -0.96
CA ILE A 207 19.67 12.01 0.06
C ILE A 207 19.65 12.77 1.41
N ALA A 208 20.80 13.32 1.83
CA ALA A 208 20.87 14.11 3.05
C ALA A 208 19.92 15.32 3.00
N LYS A 209 19.89 16.04 1.88
CA LYS A 209 18.98 17.16 1.67
C LYS A 209 17.50 16.71 1.72
N ASP A 210 17.15 15.67 0.98
CA ASP A 210 15.78 15.15 0.94
C ASP A 210 15.30 14.64 2.33
N ILE A 211 16.21 14.09 3.16
CA ILE A 211 15.92 13.72 4.54
C ILE A 211 15.62 14.97 5.39
N GLU A 212 16.41 16.03 5.26
CA GLU A 212 16.14 17.27 6.00
C GLU A 212 14.83 17.93 5.54
N GLU A 213 14.53 17.91 4.25
CA GLU A 213 13.24 18.37 3.72
C GLU A 213 12.08 17.52 4.26
N SER A 214 12.23 16.21 4.31
CA SER A 214 11.21 15.33 4.89
C SER A 214 10.96 15.64 6.36
N LYS A 215 12.01 15.85 7.17
CA LYS A 215 11.87 16.24 8.58
C LYS A 215 11.14 17.58 8.76
N ALA A 216 11.36 18.53 7.85
CA ALA A 216 10.65 19.82 7.87
C ALA A 216 9.13 19.67 7.66
N MET A 217 8.69 18.59 6.99
CA MET A 217 7.28 18.24 6.82
C MET A 217 6.66 17.66 8.11
N LYS A 218 7.47 17.39 9.14
CA LYS A 218 7.05 16.80 10.43
C LYS A 218 6.28 15.49 10.25
N PRO A 219 6.82 14.49 9.58
CA PRO A 219 6.21 13.17 9.51
C PRO A 219 6.36 12.45 10.85
N ASP A 220 5.49 11.46 11.09
CA ASP A 220 5.61 10.55 12.24
C ASP A 220 6.70 9.50 11.96
N ALA A 221 6.95 9.19 10.68
CA ALA A 221 8.03 8.31 10.22
C ALA A 221 8.52 8.66 8.80
N SER A 222 9.79 8.31 8.53
CA SER A 222 10.42 8.44 7.21
C SER A 222 11.45 7.32 6.99
#